data_e62e07315f6bbe36cefbe23d345c5167
#
_entry.id   e62e07315f6bbe36cefbe23d345c5167
#
_cell.length_a   1.000
_cell.length_b   1.000
_cell.length_c   1.000
_cell.angle_alpha   90.00
_cell.angle_beta   90.00
_cell.angle_gamma   90.00
#
_symmetry.space_group_name_H-M   'P 1'
#
loop_
_entity.id
_entity.type
_entity.pdbx_description
1 polymer ?
#
loop_
_entity_poly.entity_id
_entity_poly.type
_entity_poly.pdbx_seq_one_letter_code
_entity_poly.pdbx_strand_id
1 'polypeptide(L)'
;CVDAAAEGLENSLKKRFPDHFYSSVKCRLALASDFILPVDDFWKEEYQKEACRNECGEEALSGKPSGSEVSKLSGTAVVNVMQIQAFGTRAKHVQREIPVQDGNLCWQEAGLCLAAVFERYGKNGDVSWGFVEHALEQKGAVATTWSHDSHNLLVLGNSVEDMVLAQNEVVHMQGGYVTASGGRVTAAAELPVGGIISDKSLPELAAEIRAVRGEIERMGYVNNNVIMSISTLSLLVSPELKLSDQGMFDVKSQRKIPLVEAFQIQEEKVVEQ
;
A
#
# COMPACT_ATOMS: atom_id res chain seq x y z
N CYS A 1 -22.56 23.23 27.89
CA CYS A 1 -22.70 21.93 28.61
C CYS A 1 -22.12 20.75 27.81
N VAL A 2 -22.22 20.75 26.48
CA VAL A 2 -21.65 19.68 25.65
C VAL A 2 -20.11 19.78 25.62
N ASP A 3 -19.60 20.99 25.50
CA ASP A 3 -18.14 21.23 25.43
C ASP A 3 -17.43 20.86 26.74
N ALA A 4 -18.01 21.20 27.90
CA ALA A 4 -17.44 20.83 29.20
C ALA A 4 -17.48 19.31 29.45
N ALA A 5 -18.48 18.60 28.93
CA ALA A 5 -18.55 17.15 29.02
C ALA A 5 -17.52 16.48 28.10
N ALA A 6 -17.30 17.03 26.90
CA ALA A 6 -16.29 16.55 25.95
C ALA A 6 -14.86 16.77 26.50
N GLU A 7 -14.58 17.96 27.04
CA GLU A 7 -13.31 18.28 27.69
C GLU A 7 -13.03 17.38 28.91
N GLY A 8 -14.06 17.13 29.71
CA GLY A 8 -13.95 16.20 30.85
C GLY A 8 -13.67 14.76 30.43
N LEU A 9 -14.30 14.29 29.34
CA LEU A 9 -14.03 12.96 28.78
C LEU A 9 -12.62 12.87 28.21
N GLU A 10 -12.18 13.86 27.44
CA GLU A 10 -10.84 13.93 26.89
C GLU A 10 -9.77 13.88 27.98
N ASN A 11 -9.90 14.71 29.02
CA ASN A 11 -8.97 14.72 30.14
C ASN A 11 -8.95 13.40 30.90
N SER A 12 -10.12 12.74 31.02
CA SER A 12 -10.22 11.41 31.64
C SER A 12 -9.51 10.34 30.80
N LEU A 13 -9.68 10.37 29.47
CA LEU A 13 -9.03 9.43 28.55
C LEU A 13 -7.51 9.65 28.50
N LYS A 14 -7.05 10.89 28.41
CA LYS A 14 -5.61 11.23 28.49
C LYS A 14 -4.97 10.75 29.79
N LYS A 15 -5.67 10.90 30.92
CA LYS A 15 -5.18 10.43 32.22
C LYS A 15 -5.16 8.89 32.32
N ARG A 16 -6.14 8.21 31.73
CA ARG A 16 -6.30 6.75 31.81
C ARG A 16 -5.42 6.01 30.80
N PHE A 17 -5.19 6.60 29.63
CA PHE A 17 -4.46 6.01 28.53
C PHE A 17 -3.43 6.97 27.93
N PRO A 18 -2.46 7.49 28.72
CA PRO A 18 -1.53 8.53 28.29
C PRO A 18 -0.70 8.10 27.08
N ASP A 19 -0.32 6.82 27.02
CA ASP A 19 0.56 6.27 25.97
C ASP A 19 -0.19 5.92 24.68
N HIS A 20 -1.51 6.09 24.63
CA HIS A 20 -2.32 5.64 23.48
C HIS A 20 -3.13 6.76 22.83
N PHE A 21 -3.34 7.87 23.52
CA PHE A 21 -4.23 8.94 23.06
C PHE A 21 -3.60 9.74 21.90
N TYR A 22 -2.33 10.13 22.04
CA TYR A 22 -1.57 10.85 21.02
C TYR A 22 -0.29 10.11 20.59
N SER A 23 -0.18 8.83 20.80
CA SER A 23 0.97 8.01 20.45
C SER A 23 0.50 6.66 19.94
N SER A 24 -0.31 6.70 18.87
CA SER A 24 -0.94 5.50 18.30
C SER A 24 -0.26 5.00 17.02
N VAL A 25 0.67 5.77 16.44
CA VAL A 25 1.43 5.38 15.27
C VAL A 25 2.85 5.01 15.70
N LYS A 26 3.11 3.71 15.78
CA LYS A 26 4.36 3.13 16.30
C LYS A 26 5.16 2.37 15.24
N CYS A 27 4.70 2.37 13.99
CA CYS A 27 5.48 1.78 12.91
C CYS A 27 6.77 2.58 12.67
N ARG A 28 7.78 1.89 12.14
CA ARG A 28 9.02 2.54 11.74
C ARG A 28 8.79 3.51 10.58
N LEU A 29 9.71 4.43 10.41
CA LEU A 29 9.78 5.28 9.23
C LEU A 29 10.07 4.41 7.99
N ALA A 30 9.45 4.77 6.88
CA ALA A 30 9.71 4.12 5.60
C ALA A 30 11.07 4.53 5.03
N LEU A 31 11.68 3.62 4.33
CA LEU A 31 12.89 3.81 3.54
C LEU A 31 12.58 3.56 2.07
N ALA A 32 13.37 4.11 1.16
CA ALA A 32 13.21 3.87 -0.26
C ALA A 32 13.28 2.37 -0.61
N SER A 33 14.10 1.60 0.12
CA SER A 33 14.21 0.14 -0.02
C SER A 33 12.91 -0.61 0.25
N ASP A 34 11.98 -0.05 1.01
CA ASP A 34 10.68 -0.68 1.28
C ASP A 34 9.78 -0.76 0.04
N PHE A 35 10.10 0.01 -0.98
CA PHE A 35 9.35 0.09 -2.23
C PHE A 35 10.11 -0.49 -3.43
N ILE A 36 11.26 -1.10 -3.18
CA ILE A 36 11.98 -1.97 -4.10
C ILE A 36 11.52 -3.40 -3.81
N LEU A 37 10.96 -4.07 -4.81
CA LEU A 37 10.30 -5.36 -4.63
C LEU A 37 11.08 -6.46 -5.37
N PRO A 38 12.00 -7.18 -4.70
CA PRO A 38 12.66 -8.35 -5.29
C PRO A 38 11.63 -9.43 -5.62
N VAL A 39 11.70 -9.99 -6.82
CA VAL A 39 10.73 -11.01 -7.27
C VAL A 39 10.74 -12.25 -6.35
N ASP A 40 11.89 -12.62 -5.82
CA ASP A 40 12.03 -13.79 -4.94
C ASP A 40 11.30 -13.68 -3.60
N ASP A 41 11.08 -12.45 -3.11
CA ASP A 41 10.35 -12.25 -1.87
C ASP A 41 8.86 -12.61 -2.01
N PHE A 42 8.35 -12.59 -3.25
CA PHE A 42 6.94 -12.74 -3.56
C PHE A 42 6.62 -14.01 -4.34
N TRP A 43 7.64 -14.65 -4.93
CA TRP A 43 7.49 -15.87 -5.72
C TRP A 43 8.12 -17.06 -4.97
N LYS A 44 7.35 -17.74 -4.13
CA LYS A 44 7.80 -18.88 -3.32
C LYS A 44 7.57 -20.21 -4.01
N GLU A 45 8.43 -21.21 -3.73
CA GLU A 45 8.35 -22.58 -4.27
C GLU A 45 6.99 -23.28 -4.09
N GLU A 46 6.19 -22.88 -3.10
CA GLU A 46 4.85 -23.42 -2.91
C GLU A 46 3.92 -23.14 -4.10
N TYR A 47 4.09 -22.01 -4.75
CA TYR A 47 3.31 -21.63 -5.93
C TYR A 47 3.82 -22.31 -7.21
N GLN A 48 5.13 -22.65 -7.26
CA GLN A 48 5.70 -23.43 -8.39
C GLN A 48 5.08 -24.82 -8.48
N LYS A 49 4.81 -25.49 -7.36
CA LYS A 49 4.22 -26.82 -7.34
C LYS A 49 2.77 -26.89 -7.82
N GLU A 50 2.00 -25.82 -7.64
CA GLU A 50 0.62 -25.75 -8.15
C GLU A 50 0.57 -25.39 -9.63
N ALA A 51 1.40 -24.48 -10.10
CA ALA A 51 1.50 -24.12 -11.51
C ALA A 51 2.02 -25.27 -12.36
N CYS A 52 3.06 -25.99 -11.90
CA CYS A 52 3.59 -27.18 -12.61
C CYS A 52 2.65 -28.39 -12.61
N ARG A 53 1.73 -28.51 -11.64
CA ARG A 53 0.73 -29.60 -11.65
C ARG A 53 -0.30 -29.46 -12.74
N ASN A 54 -0.51 -28.26 -13.27
CA ASN A 54 -1.55 -28.00 -14.25
C ASN A 54 -1.06 -28.03 -15.71
N GLU A 55 0.24 -27.94 -15.99
CA GLU A 55 0.71 -27.76 -17.36
C GLU A 55 1.81 -28.73 -17.87
N CYS A 56 2.59 -29.39 -17.03
CA CYS A 56 3.65 -30.29 -17.53
C CYS A 56 3.94 -31.47 -16.59
N GLY A 57 4.16 -32.64 -17.20
CA GLY A 57 4.64 -33.83 -16.54
C GLY A 57 6.03 -33.64 -15.89
N GLU A 58 6.32 -34.52 -14.96
CA GLU A 58 7.39 -34.59 -13.99
C GLU A 58 8.83 -34.44 -14.52
N GLU A 59 9.24 -33.36 -15.15
CA GLU A 59 10.67 -33.09 -15.38
C GLU A 59 10.88 -31.58 -15.64
N ALA A 60 11.07 -30.78 -14.61
CA ALA A 60 11.83 -29.53 -14.74
C ALA A 60 12.21 -28.90 -13.39
N LEU A 61 13.50 -28.67 -13.24
CA LEU A 61 14.18 -27.70 -12.40
C LEU A 61 14.38 -28.02 -10.91
N SER A 62 15.33 -28.88 -10.65
CA SER A 62 16.13 -28.92 -9.43
C SER A 62 17.30 -27.92 -9.56
N GLY A 63 17.11 -26.69 -9.11
CA GLY A 63 18.18 -25.71 -9.03
C GLY A 63 17.66 -24.40 -8.44
N LYS A 64 17.86 -24.17 -7.13
CA LYS A 64 17.67 -22.85 -6.54
C LYS A 64 18.77 -21.94 -7.06
N PRO A 65 18.47 -20.78 -7.66
CA PRO A 65 19.47 -19.74 -7.79
C PRO A 65 19.88 -19.30 -6.37
N SER A 66 21.16 -19.26 -6.07
CA SER A 66 21.66 -18.72 -4.81
C SER A 66 21.54 -17.19 -4.84
N GLY A 67 21.42 -16.53 -3.67
CA GLY A 67 21.15 -15.10 -3.58
C GLY A 67 22.05 -14.14 -4.38
N SER A 68 23.18 -14.62 -4.95
CA SER A 68 24.03 -13.85 -5.87
C SER A 68 23.65 -13.99 -7.35
N GLU A 69 22.77 -14.95 -7.71
CA GLU A 69 22.29 -15.17 -9.09
C GLU A 69 20.96 -14.45 -9.32
N VAL A 70 20.19 -14.20 -8.28
CA VAL A 70 18.88 -13.53 -8.33
C VAL A 70 18.99 -12.08 -8.80
N SER A 71 20.06 -11.38 -8.39
CA SER A 71 20.30 -9.98 -8.80
C SER A 71 20.57 -9.79 -10.31
N LYS A 72 20.55 -10.87 -11.10
CA LYS A 72 20.72 -10.84 -12.56
C LYS A 72 19.50 -11.34 -13.32
N LEU A 73 18.45 -11.75 -12.61
CA LEU A 73 17.25 -12.26 -13.26
C LEU A 73 16.51 -11.13 -13.97
N SER A 74 16.30 -11.32 -15.25
CA SER A 74 15.40 -10.48 -16.06
C SER A 74 14.31 -11.34 -16.67
N GLY A 75 13.12 -10.79 -16.80
CA GLY A 75 11.99 -11.54 -17.29
C GLY A 75 10.67 -10.79 -17.20
N THR A 76 9.59 -11.55 -17.13
CA THR A 76 8.23 -11.01 -17.00
C THR A 76 7.51 -11.70 -15.86
N ALA A 77 6.94 -10.92 -14.96
CA ALA A 77 6.11 -11.42 -13.85
C ALA A 77 4.63 -11.12 -14.12
N VAL A 78 3.78 -12.11 -13.89
CA VAL A 78 2.32 -11.91 -13.83
C VAL A 78 1.97 -11.56 -12.39
N VAL A 79 1.39 -10.39 -12.18
CA VAL A 79 1.08 -9.86 -10.85
C VAL A 79 -0.42 -9.62 -10.66
N ASN A 80 -0.89 -9.80 -9.43
CA ASN A 80 -2.26 -9.48 -9.06
C ASN A 80 -2.39 -7.99 -8.73
N VAL A 81 -3.41 -7.33 -9.29
CA VAL A 81 -3.56 -5.88 -9.26
C VAL A 81 -4.97 -5.48 -8.83
N MET A 82 -5.08 -4.52 -7.94
CA MET A 82 -6.31 -3.84 -7.55
C MET A 82 -6.63 -2.74 -8.56
N GLN A 83 -7.65 -2.91 -9.38
CA GLN A 83 -8.08 -1.88 -10.34
C GLN A 83 -9.15 -0.99 -9.72
N ILE A 84 -8.82 0.31 -9.55
CA ILE A 84 -9.77 1.32 -9.05
C ILE A 84 -10.89 1.52 -10.05
N GLN A 85 -12.11 1.62 -9.55
CA GLN A 85 -13.31 1.92 -10.34
C GLN A 85 -13.71 3.38 -10.17
N ALA A 86 -14.37 3.95 -11.17
CA ALA A 86 -14.82 5.34 -11.12
C ALA A 86 -15.86 5.62 -10.01
N PHE A 87 -16.56 4.59 -9.54
CA PHE A 87 -17.60 4.71 -8.52
C PHE A 87 -17.47 3.62 -7.45
N GLY A 88 -17.79 4.01 -6.21
CA GLY A 88 -17.86 3.10 -5.07
C GLY A 88 -16.50 2.70 -4.51
N THR A 89 -16.50 1.67 -3.68
CA THR A 89 -15.32 1.19 -2.93
C THR A 89 -14.75 -0.12 -3.47
N ARG A 90 -15.32 -0.62 -4.57
CA ARG A 90 -14.88 -1.85 -5.20
C ARG A 90 -13.53 -1.64 -5.88
N ALA A 91 -12.57 -2.52 -5.59
CA ALA A 91 -11.34 -2.66 -6.34
C ALA A 91 -11.40 -3.98 -7.12
N LYS A 92 -11.52 -3.90 -8.45
CA LYS A 92 -11.61 -5.09 -9.30
C LYS A 92 -10.30 -5.84 -9.27
N HIS A 93 -10.36 -7.17 -9.20
CA HIS A 93 -9.18 -8.01 -9.34
C HIS A 93 -8.84 -8.20 -10.82
N VAL A 94 -7.63 -7.81 -11.20
CA VAL A 94 -7.07 -8.03 -12.54
C VAL A 94 -5.64 -8.53 -12.42
N GLN A 95 -5.13 -9.14 -13.50
CA GLN A 95 -3.72 -9.53 -13.59
C GLN A 95 -3.02 -8.68 -14.64
N ARG A 96 -1.72 -8.39 -14.42
CA ARG A 96 -0.87 -7.66 -15.36
C ARG A 96 0.49 -8.32 -15.48
N GLU A 97 1.03 -8.28 -16.67
CA GLU A 97 2.43 -8.62 -16.91
C GLU A 97 3.28 -7.37 -16.67
N ILE A 98 4.32 -7.51 -15.88
CA ILE A 98 5.27 -6.42 -15.61
C ILE A 98 6.70 -6.91 -15.82
N PRO A 99 7.60 -6.03 -16.28
CA PRO A 99 9.01 -6.38 -16.42
C PRO A 99 9.66 -6.67 -15.07
N VAL A 100 10.62 -7.59 -15.09
CA VAL A 100 11.57 -7.83 -13.99
C VAL A 100 12.96 -7.52 -14.52
N GLN A 101 13.69 -6.64 -13.85
CA GLN A 101 15.05 -6.26 -14.19
C GLN A 101 15.91 -6.33 -12.93
N ASP A 102 17.09 -6.92 -13.07
CA ASP A 102 18.00 -7.13 -11.95
C ASP A 102 17.32 -7.76 -10.70
N GLY A 103 16.42 -8.71 -10.95
CA GLY A 103 15.64 -9.39 -9.93
C GLY A 103 14.51 -8.57 -9.28
N ASN A 104 14.23 -7.34 -9.74
CA ASN A 104 13.22 -6.48 -9.16
C ASN A 104 12.01 -6.30 -10.07
N LEU A 105 10.83 -6.22 -9.46
CA LEU A 105 9.57 -5.92 -10.14
C LEU A 105 9.53 -4.45 -10.59
N CYS A 106 9.55 -4.19 -11.91
CA CYS A 106 9.56 -2.84 -12.49
C CYS A 106 8.15 -2.26 -12.60
N TRP A 107 7.46 -2.16 -11.49
CA TRP A 107 6.05 -1.75 -11.42
C TRP A 107 5.81 -0.31 -11.89
N GLN A 108 6.77 0.60 -11.69
CA GLN A 108 6.67 1.99 -12.16
C GLN A 108 6.72 2.08 -13.69
N GLU A 109 7.58 1.27 -14.34
CA GLU A 109 7.68 1.21 -15.80
C GLU A 109 6.40 0.63 -16.42
N ALA A 110 5.73 -0.28 -15.71
CA ALA A 110 4.43 -0.82 -16.09
C ALA A 110 3.26 0.16 -15.88
N GLY A 111 3.52 1.37 -15.37
CA GLY A 111 2.50 2.39 -15.11
C GLY A 111 1.58 2.06 -13.93
N LEU A 112 2.00 1.19 -13.04
CA LEU A 112 1.25 0.85 -11.83
C LEU A 112 1.60 1.79 -10.67
N CYS A 113 0.65 1.96 -9.76
CA CYS A 113 0.92 2.46 -8.42
C CYS A 113 1.20 1.29 -7.48
N LEU A 114 1.96 1.55 -6.42
CA LEU A 114 2.19 0.63 -5.34
C LEU A 114 1.41 1.08 -4.11
N ALA A 115 0.66 0.18 -3.49
CA ALA A 115 0.12 0.34 -2.16
C ALA A 115 0.96 -0.46 -1.17
N ALA A 116 1.25 0.11 0.00
CA ALA A 116 1.89 -0.56 1.12
C ALA A 116 1.08 -0.33 2.40
N VAL A 117 0.89 -1.38 3.20
CA VAL A 117 0.20 -1.31 4.49
C VAL A 117 1.19 -1.67 5.58
N PHE A 118 1.49 -0.70 6.45
CA PHE A 118 2.37 -0.85 7.61
C PHE A 118 1.52 -1.13 8.85
N GLU A 119 1.84 -2.19 9.58
CA GLU A 119 1.29 -2.40 10.91
C GLU A 119 1.71 -1.25 11.83
N ARG A 120 0.75 -0.42 12.28
CA ARG A 120 1.07 0.83 12.96
C ARG A 120 1.05 0.77 14.48
N TYR A 121 0.55 -0.32 15.06
CA TYR A 121 0.36 -0.41 16.52
C TYR A 121 1.60 -0.90 17.27
N GLY A 122 2.67 -1.25 16.54
CA GLY A 122 3.93 -1.71 17.11
C GLY A 122 3.86 -3.13 17.66
N LYS A 123 3.04 -4.00 17.06
CA LYS A 123 2.89 -5.40 17.47
C LYS A 123 3.95 -6.31 16.86
N ASN A 124 4.09 -6.27 15.54
CA ASN A 124 4.98 -7.16 14.79
C ASN A 124 5.82 -6.43 13.75
N GLY A 125 5.43 -5.19 13.37
CA GLY A 125 6.12 -4.40 12.37
C GLY A 125 5.94 -4.88 10.94
N ASP A 126 4.91 -5.69 10.68
CA ASP A 126 4.62 -6.24 9.37
C ASP A 126 4.34 -5.12 8.36
N VAL A 127 4.79 -5.35 7.13
CA VAL A 127 4.47 -4.53 5.97
C VAL A 127 4.09 -5.47 4.84
N SER A 128 3.08 -5.11 4.07
CA SER A 128 2.71 -5.84 2.87
C SER A 128 2.41 -4.89 1.71
N TRP A 129 2.46 -5.42 0.50
CA TRP A 129 2.41 -4.67 -0.73
C TRP A 129 1.31 -5.19 -1.65
N GLY A 130 0.77 -4.28 -2.47
CA GLY A 130 -0.20 -4.60 -3.51
C GLY A 130 -0.11 -3.60 -4.65
N PHE A 131 -0.24 -4.06 -5.89
CA PHE A 131 -0.28 -3.17 -7.04
C PHE A 131 -1.67 -2.60 -7.26
N VAL A 132 -1.71 -1.34 -7.71
CA VAL A 132 -2.95 -0.61 -7.96
C VAL A 132 -2.86 0.05 -9.33
N GLU A 133 -3.90 -0.09 -10.15
CA GLU A 133 -4.03 0.66 -11.41
C GLU A 133 -5.23 1.61 -11.38
N HIS A 134 -5.22 2.60 -12.25
CA HIS A 134 -6.20 3.69 -12.31
C HIS A 134 -6.23 4.52 -11.00
N ALA A 135 -5.10 4.61 -10.29
CA ALA A 135 -4.97 5.41 -9.08
C ALA A 135 -4.42 6.80 -9.40
N LEU A 136 -3.11 6.94 -9.52
CA LEU A 136 -2.47 8.24 -9.79
C LEU A 136 -1.90 8.27 -11.21
N GLU A 137 -2.23 9.31 -11.98
CA GLU A 137 -1.63 9.58 -13.30
C GLU A 137 -0.37 10.43 -13.20
N GLN A 138 -0.37 11.40 -12.29
CA GLN A 138 0.77 12.27 -12.02
C GLN A 138 1.63 11.66 -10.90
N LYS A 139 2.95 11.96 -10.92
CA LYS A 139 3.86 11.50 -9.88
C LYS A 139 3.50 12.08 -8.53
N GLY A 140 3.44 11.20 -7.53
CA GLY A 140 3.16 11.56 -6.16
C GLY A 140 2.76 10.36 -5.31
N ALA A 141 2.33 10.65 -4.09
CA ALA A 141 1.87 9.67 -3.13
C ALA A 141 0.82 10.25 -2.18
N VAL A 142 0.06 9.35 -1.58
CA VAL A 142 -0.84 9.61 -0.47
C VAL A 142 -0.59 8.58 0.63
N ALA A 143 -0.60 9.02 1.89
CA ALA A 143 -0.52 8.15 3.04
C ALA A 143 -1.61 8.49 4.06
N THR A 144 -2.15 7.48 4.74
CA THR A 144 -3.20 7.68 5.74
C THR A 144 -3.26 6.57 6.77
N THR A 145 -3.62 6.93 7.99
CA THR A 145 -4.05 5.99 9.05
C THR A 145 -5.57 5.83 9.09
N TRP A 146 -6.32 6.63 8.34
CA TRP A 146 -7.77 6.47 8.20
C TRP A 146 -8.10 5.46 7.10
N SER A 147 -7.60 4.24 7.28
CA SER A 147 -7.72 3.10 6.35
C SER A 147 -8.55 1.97 6.98
N HIS A 148 -9.75 1.76 6.46
CA HIS A 148 -10.71 0.80 7.03
C HIS A 148 -10.28 -0.66 6.86
N ASP A 149 -10.56 -1.54 7.83
CA ASP A 149 -11.10 -1.26 9.20
C ASP A 149 -9.99 -1.30 10.25
N SER A 150 -8.78 -1.83 9.89
CA SER A 150 -7.66 -1.98 10.81
C SER A 150 -7.05 -0.64 11.23
N HIS A 151 -7.25 0.39 10.42
CA HIS A 151 -6.61 1.69 10.54
C HIS A 151 -5.07 1.59 10.62
N ASN A 152 -4.49 0.59 9.96
CA ASN A 152 -3.07 0.52 9.71
C ASN A 152 -2.63 1.65 8.77
N LEU A 153 -1.35 1.98 8.73
CA LEU A 153 -0.86 3.05 7.88
C LEU A 153 -0.78 2.55 6.43
N LEU A 154 -1.69 3.05 5.59
CA LEU A 154 -1.71 2.80 4.15
C LEU A 154 -0.94 3.90 3.42
N VAL A 155 -0.06 3.50 2.51
CA VAL A 155 0.62 4.37 1.55
C VAL A 155 0.24 3.93 0.14
N LEU A 156 -0.06 4.86 -0.75
CA LEU A 156 -0.35 4.63 -2.17
C LEU A 156 0.41 5.66 -3.01
N GLY A 157 1.17 5.22 -3.99
CA GLY A 157 1.92 6.15 -4.84
C GLY A 157 2.57 5.50 -6.06
N ASN A 158 3.14 6.35 -6.91
CA ASN A 158 3.94 5.98 -8.08
C ASN A 158 5.33 6.66 -8.09
N SER A 159 5.67 7.35 -7.01
CA SER A 159 6.98 7.96 -6.74
C SER A 159 7.48 7.49 -5.38
N VAL A 160 8.56 6.72 -5.37
CA VAL A 160 9.16 6.17 -4.14
C VAL A 160 9.54 7.27 -3.15
N GLU A 161 10.15 8.36 -3.64
CA GLU A 161 10.53 9.52 -2.82
C GLU A 161 9.31 10.13 -2.11
N ASP A 162 8.22 10.35 -2.85
CA ASP A 162 6.99 10.92 -2.31
C ASP A 162 6.27 9.94 -1.37
N MET A 163 6.36 8.63 -1.62
CA MET A 163 5.81 7.59 -0.74
C MET A 163 6.51 7.56 0.61
N VAL A 164 7.84 7.62 0.62
CA VAL A 164 8.66 7.74 1.85
C VAL A 164 8.27 9.00 2.61
N LEU A 165 8.20 10.13 1.92
CA LEU A 165 7.89 11.42 2.53
C LEU A 165 6.48 11.42 3.15
N ALA A 166 5.47 10.96 2.42
CA ALA A 166 4.09 10.92 2.89
C ALA A 166 3.92 9.99 4.11
N GLN A 167 4.54 8.79 4.08
CA GLN A 167 4.49 7.86 5.20
C GLN A 167 5.14 8.45 6.46
N ASN A 168 6.34 9.01 6.32
CA ASN A 168 7.10 9.57 7.43
C ASN A 168 6.35 10.74 8.06
N GLU A 169 5.70 11.59 7.26
CA GLU A 169 4.91 12.69 7.77
C GLU A 169 3.69 12.22 8.57
N VAL A 170 2.97 11.18 8.10
CA VAL A 170 1.86 10.57 8.87
C VAL A 170 2.36 10.02 10.22
N VAL A 171 3.56 9.43 10.27
CA VAL A 171 4.16 8.96 11.53
C VAL A 171 4.47 10.13 12.45
N HIS A 172 5.06 11.21 11.92
CA HIS A 172 5.38 12.41 12.71
C HIS A 172 4.12 13.07 13.30
N MET A 173 3.05 13.16 12.51
CA MET A 173 1.75 13.70 12.91
C MET A 173 0.96 12.78 13.85
N GLN A 174 1.43 11.53 14.06
CA GLN A 174 0.74 10.50 14.84
C GLN A 174 -0.63 10.12 14.26
N GLY A 175 -0.78 10.24 12.96
CA GLY A 175 -1.95 9.88 12.19
C GLY A 175 -2.51 11.03 11.35
N GLY A 176 -3.16 10.68 10.27
CA GLY A 176 -3.74 11.66 9.35
C GLY A 176 -3.87 11.19 7.92
N TYR A 177 -4.08 12.17 7.07
CA TYR A 177 -3.99 12.09 5.62
C TYR A 177 -2.89 13.04 5.14
N VAL A 178 -1.97 12.55 4.33
CA VAL A 178 -0.88 13.33 3.74
C VAL A 178 -0.79 13.05 2.25
N THR A 179 -0.61 14.08 1.45
CA THR A 179 -0.23 13.99 0.04
C THR A 179 1.16 14.57 -0.16
N ALA A 180 1.96 13.94 -1.00
CA ALA A 180 3.28 14.40 -1.40
C ALA A 180 3.44 14.31 -2.92
N SER A 181 4.13 15.28 -3.51
CA SER A 181 4.48 15.31 -4.93
C SER A 181 5.69 16.20 -5.16
N GLY A 182 6.64 15.72 -5.96
CA GLY A 182 7.87 16.45 -6.27
C GLY A 182 8.78 16.69 -5.07
N GLY A 183 8.89 15.71 -4.17
CA GLY A 183 9.76 15.75 -3.00
C GLY A 183 9.27 16.67 -1.88
N ARG A 184 7.99 17.01 -1.84
CA ARG A 184 7.41 17.86 -0.79
C ARG A 184 5.99 17.42 -0.41
N VAL A 185 5.62 17.63 0.84
CA VAL A 185 4.23 17.53 1.29
C VAL A 185 3.40 18.62 0.62
N THR A 186 2.31 18.25 -0.03
CA THR A 186 1.43 19.18 -0.76
C THR A 186 0.16 19.52 0.01
N ALA A 187 -0.36 18.58 0.80
CA ALA A 187 -1.44 18.82 1.76
C ALA A 187 -1.38 17.79 2.88
N ALA A 188 -1.88 18.18 4.06
CA ALA A 188 -2.00 17.31 5.21
C ALA A 188 -3.29 17.61 5.99
N ALA A 189 -3.85 16.57 6.63
CA ALA A 189 -4.93 16.67 7.59
C ALA A 189 -4.57 15.79 8.79
N GLU A 190 -4.35 16.43 9.94
CA GLU A 190 -3.89 15.74 11.15
C GLU A 190 -5.04 15.03 11.87
N LEU A 191 -4.80 13.79 12.27
CA LEU A 191 -5.73 12.96 13.04
C LEU A 191 -5.00 12.35 14.26
N PRO A 192 -4.50 13.18 15.18
CA PRO A 192 -3.58 12.75 16.22
C PRO A 192 -4.23 11.90 17.31
N VAL A 193 -5.57 11.97 17.44
CA VAL A 193 -6.29 11.25 18.49
C VAL A 193 -6.59 9.83 18.01
N GLY A 194 -5.84 8.87 18.56
CA GLY A 194 -5.91 7.48 18.15
C GLY A 194 -5.50 7.22 16.70
N GLY A 195 -4.92 8.20 16.02
CA GLY A 195 -4.53 8.14 14.62
C GLY A 195 -5.67 8.28 13.62
N ILE A 196 -6.90 8.60 14.07
CA ILE A 196 -8.11 8.60 13.22
C ILE A 196 -9.08 9.74 13.51
N ILE A 197 -8.88 10.51 14.57
CA ILE A 197 -9.74 11.62 14.97
C ILE A 197 -8.89 12.87 15.11
N SER A 198 -9.43 14.02 14.71
CA SER A 198 -8.83 15.34 14.90
C SER A 198 -9.36 15.99 16.18
N ASP A 199 -8.51 16.78 16.83
CA ASP A 199 -8.87 17.68 17.91
C ASP A 199 -9.14 19.11 17.42
N LYS A 200 -9.03 19.33 16.11
CA LYS A 200 -9.36 20.61 15.44
C LYS A 200 -10.86 20.81 15.32
N SER A 201 -11.28 22.07 15.17
CA SER A 201 -12.68 22.38 14.88
C SER A 201 -13.11 21.79 13.52
N LEU A 202 -14.40 21.51 13.36
CA LEU A 202 -14.96 20.97 12.11
C LEU A 202 -14.62 21.83 10.87
N PRO A 203 -14.70 23.20 10.90
CA PRO A 203 -14.31 24.00 9.75
C PRO A 203 -12.84 23.87 9.37
N GLU A 204 -11.94 23.80 10.34
CA GLU A 204 -10.49 23.64 10.12
C GLU A 204 -10.19 22.26 9.51
N LEU A 205 -10.66 21.19 10.13
CA LEU A 205 -10.47 19.83 9.59
C LEU A 205 -11.09 19.70 8.19
N ALA A 206 -12.28 20.26 7.96
CA ALA A 206 -12.91 20.23 6.67
C ALA A 206 -12.11 20.99 5.59
N ALA A 207 -11.39 22.05 5.95
CA ALA A 207 -10.50 22.76 5.03
C ALA A 207 -9.29 21.89 4.66
N GLU A 208 -8.65 21.23 5.65
CA GLU A 208 -7.51 20.34 5.45
C GLU A 208 -7.89 19.12 4.58
N ILE A 209 -9.00 18.44 4.88
CA ILE A 209 -9.49 17.30 4.08
C ILE A 209 -9.83 17.73 2.66
N ARG A 210 -10.40 18.93 2.44
CA ARG A 210 -10.60 19.45 1.08
C ARG A 210 -9.29 19.69 0.34
N ALA A 211 -8.26 20.19 1.02
CA ALA A 211 -6.95 20.38 0.43
C ALA A 211 -6.32 19.03 0.02
N VAL A 212 -6.32 18.05 0.91
CA VAL A 212 -5.87 16.67 0.63
C VAL A 212 -6.62 16.08 -0.56
N ARG A 213 -7.95 16.16 -0.56
CA ARG A 213 -8.80 15.68 -1.66
C ARG A 213 -8.42 16.35 -2.98
N GLY A 214 -8.29 17.68 -2.99
CA GLY A 214 -7.92 18.44 -4.18
C GLY A 214 -6.56 18.03 -4.76
N GLU A 215 -5.58 17.73 -3.91
CA GLU A 215 -4.28 17.25 -4.36
C GLU A 215 -4.35 15.83 -4.94
N ILE A 216 -5.14 14.94 -4.38
CA ILE A 216 -5.32 13.59 -4.91
C ILE A 216 -6.06 13.64 -6.27
N GLU A 217 -7.08 14.48 -6.40
CA GLU A 217 -7.77 14.73 -7.67
C GLU A 217 -6.82 15.34 -8.71
N ARG A 218 -5.95 16.27 -8.31
CA ARG A 218 -4.91 16.86 -9.17
C ARG A 218 -3.91 15.81 -9.66
N MET A 219 -3.59 14.82 -8.85
CA MET A 219 -2.75 13.69 -9.24
C MET A 219 -3.46 12.69 -10.16
N GLY A 220 -4.73 12.91 -10.51
CA GLY A 220 -5.45 12.12 -11.52
C GLY A 220 -6.25 10.94 -10.95
N TYR A 221 -6.53 10.92 -9.65
CA TYR A 221 -7.33 9.84 -9.06
C TYR A 221 -8.79 9.87 -9.57
N VAL A 222 -9.24 8.77 -10.16
CA VAL A 222 -10.48 8.76 -10.96
C VAL A 222 -11.77 8.49 -10.18
N ASN A 223 -11.69 8.04 -8.92
CA ASN A 223 -12.92 7.70 -8.17
C ASN A 223 -13.69 8.94 -7.69
N ASN A 224 -15.01 8.91 -7.80
CA ASN A 224 -15.88 10.03 -7.38
C ASN A 224 -15.86 10.32 -5.87
N ASN A 225 -15.49 9.35 -5.05
CA ASN A 225 -15.29 9.52 -3.60
C ASN A 225 -13.84 9.17 -3.24
N VAL A 226 -12.94 10.07 -3.58
CA VAL A 226 -11.47 9.92 -3.48
C VAL A 226 -11.03 9.39 -2.12
N ILE A 227 -11.44 10.08 -1.05
CA ILE A 227 -11.03 9.75 0.33
C ILE A 227 -11.49 8.34 0.72
N MET A 228 -12.77 8.03 0.50
CA MET A 228 -13.33 6.73 0.88
C MET A 228 -12.77 5.60 0.01
N SER A 229 -12.56 5.84 -1.27
CA SER A 229 -12.01 4.84 -2.18
C SER A 229 -10.60 4.40 -1.76
N ILE A 230 -9.73 5.35 -1.40
CA ILE A 230 -8.40 5.06 -0.88
C ILE A 230 -8.49 4.34 0.47
N SER A 231 -9.27 4.88 1.41
CA SER A 231 -9.43 4.30 2.76
C SER A 231 -9.90 2.85 2.74
N THR A 232 -10.66 2.46 1.74
CA THR A 232 -11.23 1.12 1.61
C THR A 232 -10.39 0.15 0.78
N LEU A 233 -9.19 0.53 0.34
CA LEU A 233 -8.24 -0.40 -0.26
C LEU A 233 -7.84 -1.52 0.72
N SER A 234 -7.89 -1.22 2.02
CA SER A 234 -7.61 -2.18 3.10
C SER A 234 -8.86 -2.81 3.74
N LEU A 235 -10.06 -2.55 3.22
CA LEU A 235 -11.32 -3.04 3.77
C LEU A 235 -11.65 -4.46 3.28
N LEU A 236 -11.26 -5.47 4.07
CA LEU A 236 -11.38 -6.90 3.70
C LEU A 236 -12.82 -7.45 3.60
N VAL A 237 -13.84 -6.61 3.76
CA VAL A 237 -15.26 -6.96 3.55
C VAL A 237 -15.86 -6.31 2.31
N SER A 238 -15.11 -5.45 1.62
CA SER A 238 -15.52 -4.82 0.35
C SER A 238 -14.85 -5.53 -0.84
N PRO A 239 -15.60 -5.94 -1.89
CA PRO A 239 -15.02 -6.69 -3.01
C PRO A 239 -14.13 -5.82 -3.89
N GLU A 240 -13.24 -6.41 -4.72
CA GLU A 240 -12.92 -7.83 -4.89
C GLU A 240 -11.60 -8.17 -4.23
N LEU A 241 -10.53 -7.44 -4.58
CA LEU A 241 -9.18 -7.59 -4.08
C LEU A 241 -8.85 -6.48 -3.10
N LYS A 242 -8.27 -6.81 -1.96
CA LYS A 242 -7.93 -5.86 -0.89
C LYS A 242 -6.57 -6.21 -0.29
N LEU A 243 -5.96 -5.21 0.36
CA LEU A 243 -4.63 -5.30 0.96
C LEU A 243 -4.71 -5.05 2.47
N SER A 244 -4.18 -5.94 3.28
CA SER A 244 -3.94 -5.71 4.71
C SER A 244 -2.44 -5.74 5.01
N ASP A 245 -2.04 -5.51 6.25
CA ASP A 245 -0.68 -5.75 6.76
C ASP A 245 -0.22 -7.21 6.61
N GLN A 246 -1.17 -8.15 6.42
CA GLN A 246 -0.91 -9.57 6.22
C GLN A 246 -0.82 -9.99 4.75
N GLY A 247 -1.04 -9.09 3.80
CA GLY A 247 -1.00 -9.35 2.36
C GLY A 247 -2.30 -9.06 1.64
N MET A 248 -2.36 -9.49 0.38
CA MET A 248 -3.52 -9.34 -0.50
C MET A 248 -4.54 -10.45 -0.28
N PHE A 249 -5.84 -10.10 -0.34
CA PHE A 249 -6.94 -11.03 -0.14
C PHE A 249 -8.00 -10.88 -1.22
N ASP A 250 -8.37 -11.99 -1.84
CA ASP A 250 -9.63 -12.10 -2.56
C ASP A 250 -10.77 -12.17 -1.56
N VAL A 251 -11.55 -11.11 -1.49
CA VAL A 251 -12.62 -10.95 -0.47
C VAL A 251 -13.75 -11.95 -0.69
N LYS A 252 -14.03 -12.34 -1.94
CA LYS A 252 -15.11 -13.27 -2.27
C LYS A 252 -14.79 -14.69 -1.78
N SER A 253 -13.59 -15.16 -2.03
CA SER A 253 -13.13 -16.48 -1.60
C SER A 253 -12.56 -16.49 -0.18
N GLN A 254 -12.33 -15.30 0.41
CA GLN A 254 -11.66 -15.09 1.71
C GLN A 254 -10.27 -15.76 1.77
N ARG A 255 -9.57 -15.78 0.65
CA ARG A 255 -8.23 -16.37 0.54
C ARG A 255 -7.17 -15.30 0.35
N LYS A 256 -6.05 -15.51 1.00
CA LYS A 256 -4.83 -14.77 0.70
C LYS A 256 -4.34 -15.19 -0.67
N ILE A 257 -3.98 -14.22 -1.51
CA ILE A 257 -3.41 -14.46 -2.82
C ILE A 257 -1.99 -13.87 -2.89
N PRO A 258 -1.11 -14.44 -3.72
CA PRO A 258 0.24 -13.92 -3.88
C PRO A 258 0.23 -12.57 -4.60
N LEU A 259 1.27 -11.77 -4.38
CA LEU A 259 1.51 -10.57 -5.19
C LEU A 259 1.92 -10.96 -6.62
N VAL A 260 2.81 -11.94 -6.75
CA VAL A 260 3.29 -12.52 -8.01
C VAL A 260 2.64 -13.88 -8.23
N GLU A 261 1.89 -14.02 -9.29
CA GLU A 261 1.20 -15.28 -9.68
C GLU A 261 2.13 -16.21 -10.46
N ALA A 262 2.91 -15.64 -11.37
CA ALA A 262 3.85 -16.38 -12.19
C ALA A 262 5.06 -15.51 -12.56
N PHE A 263 6.20 -16.15 -12.81
CA PHE A 263 7.39 -15.48 -13.30
C PHE A 263 8.03 -16.30 -14.43
N GLN A 264 8.36 -15.62 -15.53
CA GLN A 264 9.03 -16.21 -16.69
C GLN A 264 10.40 -15.53 -16.84
N ILE A 265 11.46 -16.32 -16.72
CA ILE A 265 12.84 -15.86 -16.92
C ILE A 265 13.07 -15.68 -18.42
N GLN A 266 13.63 -14.56 -18.85
CA GLN A 266 14.22 -14.40 -20.17
C GLN A 266 15.63 -14.99 -20.16
N GLU A 267 15.83 -16.07 -20.93
CA GLU A 267 17.18 -16.54 -21.21
C GLU A 267 17.90 -15.51 -22.10
N GLU A 268 19.00 -14.93 -21.62
CA GLU A 268 19.89 -14.17 -22.48
C GLU A 268 20.39 -15.13 -23.59
N LYS A 269 20.02 -14.88 -24.83
CA LYS A 269 20.67 -15.51 -25.98
C LYS A 269 22.11 -15.05 -25.99
N VAL A 270 23.01 -15.90 -25.51
CA VAL A 270 24.44 -15.72 -25.72
C VAL A 270 24.66 -15.73 -27.23
N VAL A 271 24.85 -14.54 -27.80
CA VAL A 271 25.33 -14.41 -29.18
C VAL A 271 26.81 -14.77 -29.14
N GLU A 272 27.14 -16.03 -29.43
CA GLU A 272 28.50 -16.43 -29.74
C GLU A 272 28.98 -15.59 -30.93
N GLN A 273 29.97 -14.73 -30.70
CA GLN A 273 30.72 -14.03 -31.74
C GLN A 273 31.90 -14.87 -32.22
#